data_528b6577f0388f03d02a50c3173857fc
#
_entry.id   528b6577f0388f03d02a50c3173857fc
#
_cell.length_a   1.000
_cell.length_b   1.000
_cell.length_c   1.000
_cell.angle_alpha   90.00
_cell.angle_beta   90.00
_cell.angle_gamma   90.00
#
_symmetry.space_group_name_H-M   'P 1'
#
loop_
_entity.id
_entity.type
_entity.pdbx_description
1 polymer ?
#
loop_
_entity_poly.entity_id
_entity_poly.type
_entity_poly.pdbx_seq_one_letter_code
_entity_poly.pdbx_strand_id
1 'polypeptide(L)'
;MQISDVYIYGNKYRLKTDMDSETVASIANFVDKKMREMQDSMNVLTTSKIAVMAAFDIAAEYLILKKDIDKSIDKISEIENKIDSILKG
;
A
#
# COMPACT_ATOMS: atom_id res chain seq x y z
N MET A 1 14.18 -5.03 -17.54
CA MET A 1 13.06 -5.52 -16.74
C MET A 1 13.29 -6.97 -16.33
N GLN A 2 13.09 -7.26 -15.10
CA GLN A 2 13.19 -8.63 -14.58
C GLN A 2 11.84 -9.32 -14.64
N ILE A 3 11.87 -10.64 -14.83
CA ILE A 3 10.67 -11.46 -14.71
C ILE A 3 10.72 -12.15 -13.36
N SER A 4 9.69 -11.98 -12.57
CA SER A 4 9.57 -12.58 -11.24
C SER A 4 8.32 -13.43 -11.16
N ASP A 5 8.45 -14.62 -10.58
CA ASP A 5 7.31 -15.48 -10.29
C ASP A 5 6.91 -15.26 -8.83
N VAL A 6 5.64 -15.00 -8.59
CA VAL A 6 5.11 -14.80 -7.24
C VAL A 6 3.91 -15.69 -7.02
N TYR A 7 3.66 -16.02 -5.76
CA TYR A 7 2.48 -16.78 -5.36
C TYR A 7 1.58 -15.90 -4.51
N ILE A 8 0.35 -15.74 -4.96
CA ILE A 8 -0.65 -14.95 -4.26
C ILE A 8 -1.91 -15.79 -4.16
N TYR A 9 -2.36 -16.02 -2.96
CA TYR A 9 -3.57 -16.78 -2.66
C TYR A 9 -3.57 -18.17 -3.33
N GLY A 10 -2.40 -18.84 -3.29
CA GLY A 10 -2.24 -20.17 -3.86
C GLY A 10 -2.02 -20.23 -5.35
N ASN A 11 -2.02 -19.13 -6.06
CA ASN A 11 -1.84 -19.08 -7.51
C ASN A 11 -0.48 -18.46 -7.87
N LYS A 12 0.11 -18.97 -8.93
CA LYS A 12 1.39 -18.47 -9.43
C LYS A 12 1.15 -17.40 -10.49
N TYR A 13 1.83 -16.29 -10.34
CA TYR A 13 1.79 -15.19 -11.31
C TYR A 13 3.19 -14.84 -11.76
N ARG A 14 3.35 -14.62 -13.05
CA ARG A 14 4.61 -14.16 -13.62
C ARG A 14 4.50 -12.66 -13.90
N LEU A 15 5.37 -11.89 -13.23
CA LEU A 15 5.36 -10.44 -13.34
C LEU A 15 6.63 -9.95 -14.00
N LYS A 16 6.47 -8.94 -14.84
CA LYS A 16 7.57 -8.24 -15.47
C LYS A 16 7.64 -6.84 -14.86
N THR A 17 8.74 -6.55 -14.16
CA THR A 17 8.85 -5.31 -13.40
C THR A 17 10.30 -4.89 -13.25
N ASP A 18 10.51 -3.59 -12.99
CA ASP A 18 11.82 -3.03 -12.68
C ASP A 18 12.17 -3.11 -11.19
N MET A 19 11.21 -3.50 -10.35
CA MET A 19 11.46 -3.64 -8.92
C MET A 19 12.35 -4.85 -8.65
N ASP A 20 13.15 -4.77 -7.58
CA ASP A 20 13.99 -5.90 -7.18
C ASP A 20 13.14 -7.07 -6.65
N SER A 21 13.74 -8.26 -6.62
CA SER A 21 13.01 -9.48 -6.25
C SER A 21 12.53 -9.48 -4.80
N GLU A 22 13.26 -8.86 -3.88
CA GLU A 22 12.82 -8.73 -2.48
C GLU A 22 11.57 -7.88 -2.36
N THR A 23 11.55 -6.74 -3.04
CA THR A 23 10.39 -5.85 -3.06
C THR A 23 9.18 -6.55 -3.65
N VAL A 24 9.36 -7.24 -4.78
CA VAL A 24 8.28 -7.98 -5.43
C VAL A 24 7.72 -9.05 -4.50
N ALA A 25 8.59 -9.81 -3.83
CA ALA A 25 8.17 -10.84 -2.88
C ALA A 25 7.41 -10.26 -1.69
N SER A 26 7.88 -9.14 -1.17
CA SER A 26 7.22 -8.45 -0.05
C SER A 26 5.82 -7.97 -0.42
N ILE A 27 5.67 -7.41 -1.62
CA ILE A 27 4.38 -6.96 -2.12
C ILE A 27 3.43 -8.15 -2.29
N ALA A 28 3.92 -9.24 -2.90
CA ALA A 28 3.11 -10.44 -3.10
C ALA A 28 2.63 -11.03 -1.77
N ASN A 29 3.50 -11.09 -0.78
CA ASN A 29 3.15 -11.57 0.55
C ASN A 29 2.13 -10.66 1.23
N PHE A 30 2.25 -9.36 1.05
CA PHE A 30 1.31 -8.40 1.59
C PHE A 30 -0.09 -8.58 1.01
N VAL A 31 -0.17 -8.73 -0.31
CA VAL A 31 -1.45 -8.95 -1.00
C VAL A 31 -2.07 -10.29 -0.56
N ASP A 32 -1.26 -11.34 -0.51
CA ASP A 32 -1.70 -12.67 -0.05
C ASP A 32 -2.33 -12.60 1.35
N LYS A 33 -1.64 -11.93 2.26
CA LYS A 33 -2.10 -11.75 3.63
C LYS A 33 -3.43 -10.98 3.69
N LYS A 34 -3.54 -9.91 2.92
CA LYS A 34 -4.79 -9.13 2.85
C LYS A 34 -5.94 -9.96 2.33
N MET A 35 -5.70 -10.78 1.31
CA MET A 35 -6.76 -11.66 0.77
C MET A 35 -7.21 -12.68 1.82
N ARG A 36 -6.28 -13.25 2.56
CA ARG A 36 -6.62 -14.21 3.63
C ARG A 36 -7.38 -13.54 4.77
N GLU A 37 -7.02 -12.34 5.14
CA GLU A 37 -7.75 -11.56 6.14
C GLU A 37 -9.19 -11.29 5.68
N MET A 38 -9.38 -10.95 4.41
CA MET A 38 -10.72 -10.73 3.85
C MET A 38 -11.53 -12.02 3.85
N GLN A 39 -10.93 -13.15 3.52
CA GLN A 39 -11.58 -14.45 3.57
C GLN A 39 -12.07 -14.78 4.98
N ASP A 40 -11.23 -14.55 5.98
CA ASP A 40 -11.55 -14.86 7.37
C ASP A 40 -12.66 -13.99 7.95
N SER A 41 -12.71 -12.72 7.52
CA SER A 41 -13.69 -11.76 8.04
C SER A 41 -15.04 -11.80 7.34
N MET A 42 -15.13 -12.48 6.20
CA MET A 42 -16.33 -12.50 5.37
C MET A 42 -16.78 -13.94 5.11
N ASN A 43 -18.11 -14.13 5.12
CA ASN A 43 -18.71 -15.45 4.99
C ASN A 43 -18.76 -15.88 3.58
N VAL A 44 -18.22 -16.33 2.82
CA VAL A 44 -18.33 -16.84 1.46
C VAL A 44 -18.11 -15.83 0.40
N LEU A 45 -16.98 -15.89 -0.17
CA LEU A 45 -16.72 -15.08 -1.33
C LEU A 45 -15.94 -15.86 -2.36
N THR A 46 -16.20 -15.56 -3.62
CA THR A 46 -15.35 -16.03 -4.69
C THR A 46 -13.99 -15.37 -4.58
N THR A 47 -12.97 -15.99 -5.14
CA THR A 47 -11.62 -15.43 -5.16
C THR A 47 -11.62 -14.02 -5.76
N SER A 48 -12.43 -13.78 -6.81
CA SER A 48 -12.55 -12.46 -7.41
C SER A 48 -13.06 -11.40 -6.44
N LYS A 49 -14.06 -11.72 -5.65
CA LYS A 49 -14.59 -10.79 -4.65
C LYS A 49 -13.60 -10.53 -3.54
N ILE A 50 -12.90 -11.56 -3.09
CA ILE A 50 -11.84 -11.43 -2.08
C ILE A 50 -10.75 -10.50 -2.60
N ALA A 51 -10.33 -10.65 -3.85
CA ALA A 51 -9.30 -9.81 -4.46
C ALA A 51 -9.76 -8.35 -4.55
N VAL A 52 -11.00 -8.10 -4.94
CA VAL A 52 -11.55 -6.74 -5.02
C VAL A 52 -11.61 -6.10 -3.64
N MET A 53 -12.07 -6.83 -2.64
CA MET A 53 -12.14 -6.32 -1.27
C MET A 53 -10.75 -6.06 -0.69
N ALA A 54 -9.78 -6.93 -0.97
CA ALA A 54 -8.39 -6.72 -0.57
C ALA A 54 -7.82 -5.47 -1.25
N ALA A 55 -8.08 -5.29 -2.54
CA ALA A 55 -7.63 -4.11 -3.27
C ALA A 55 -8.24 -2.82 -2.69
N PHE A 56 -9.52 -2.85 -2.36
CA PHE A 56 -10.17 -1.71 -1.72
C PHE A 56 -9.52 -1.35 -0.39
N ASP A 57 -9.28 -2.36 0.45
CA ASP A 57 -8.67 -2.16 1.76
C ASP A 57 -7.25 -1.59 1.65
N ILE A 58 -6.44 -2.14 0.75
CA ILE A 58 -5.08 -1.64 0.51
C ILE A 58 -5.10 -0.21 -0.01
N ALA A 59 -5.98 0.09 -0.95
CA ALA A 59 -6.11 1.43 -1.50
C ALA A 59 -6.58 2.43 -0.44
N ALA A 60 -7.51 2.02 0.44
CA ALA A 60 -7.97 2.85 1.54
C ALA A 60 -6.84 3.18 2.51
N GLU A 61 -6.05 2.19 2.90
CA GLU A 61 -4.89 2.39 3.77
C GLU A 61 -3.88 3.33 3.13
N TYR A 62 -3.62 3.14 1.83
CA TYR A 62 -2.70 4.00 1.08
C TYR A 62 -3.17 5.46 1.09
N LEU A 63 -4.44 5.71 0.81
CA LEU A 63 -4.96 7.07 0.75
C LEU A 63 -5.00 7.75 2.11
N ILE A 64 -5.29 6.99 3.18
CA ILE A 64 -5.25 7.51 4.54
C ILE A 64 -3.82 7.89 4.92
N LEU A 65 -2.86 7.03 4.66
CA LEU A 65 -1.45 7.27 4.93
C LEU A 65 -0.94 8.48 4.15
N LYS A 66 -1.32 8.59 2.88
CA LYS A 66 -0.94 9.72 2.04
C LYS A 66 -1.47 11.04 2.58
N LYS A 67 -2.72 11.07 3.05
CA LYS A 67 -3.30 12.26 3.68
C LYS A 67 -2.55 12.66 4.94
N ASP A 68 -2.18 11.69 5.77
CA ASP A 68 -1.45 11.95 7.01
C ASP A 68 -0.06 12.52 6.70
N ILE A 69 0.62 12.01 5.71
CA ILE A 69 1.92 12.52 5.27
C ILE A 69 1.77 13.95 4.74
N ASP A 70 0.80 14.21 3.88
CA ASP A 70 0.55 15.54 3.33
C ASP A 70 0.26 16.56 4.43
N LYS A 71 -0.55 16.20 5.43
CA LYS A 71 -0.82 17.05 6.57
C LYS A 71 0.43 17.33 7.41
N SER A 72 1.28 16.33 7.59
CA SER A 72 2.54 16.50 8.32
C SER A 72 3.48 17.45 7.60
N ILE A 73 3.57 17.35 6.28
CA ILE A 73 4.36 18.26 5.45
C ILE A 73 3.83 19.69 5.55
N ASP A 74 2.52 19.88 5.47
CA ASP A 74 1.89 21.19 5.60
C ASP A 74 2.19 21.83 6.96
N LYS A 75 2.12 21.05 8.04
CA LYS A 75 2.46 21.53 9.37
C LYS A 75 3.91 21.98 9.49
N ILE A 76 4.82 21.21 8.92
CA ILE A 76 6.25 21.56 8.91
C ILE A 76 6.46 22.87 8.16
N SER A 77 5.83 23.05 7.00
CA SER A 77 5.91 24.28 6.22
C SER A 77 5.37 25.48 6.99
N GLU A 78 4.25 25.33 7.71
CA GLU A 78 3.69 26.37 8.55
C GLU A 78 4.65 26.79 9.68
N ILE A 79 5.28 25.81 10.32
CA ILE A 79 6.24 26.07 11.39
C ILE A 79 7.45 26.83 10.84
N GLU A 80 7.98 26.41 9.70
CA GLU A 80 9.11 27.07 9.04
C GLU A 80 8.77 28.52 8.70
N ASN A 81 7.59 28.77 8.16
CA ASN A 81 7.12 30.12 7.82
C ASN A 81 7.01 31.01 9.06
N LYS A 82 6.53 30.48 10.17
CA LYS A 82 6.44 31.21 11.43
C LYS A 82 7.81 31.57 11.99
N ILE A 83 8.76 30.63 11.92
CA ILE A 83 10.12 30.86 12.35
C ILE A 83 10.77 31.95 11.50
N ASP A 84 10.63 31.90 10.19
CA ASP A 84 11.12 32.93 9.27
C ASP A 84 10.56 34.31 9.60
N SER A 85 9.26 34.40 9.89
CA SER A 85 8.60 35.64 10.28
C SER A 85 9.18 36.21 11.56
N ILE A 86 9.48 35.36 12.53
CA ILE A 86 10.08 35.78 13.80
C ILE A 86 11.51 36.27 13.58
N LEU A 87 12.30 35.55 12.77
CA LEU A 87 13.68 35.91 12.52
C LEU A 87 13.83 37.19 11.67
N LYS A 88 12.84 37.48 10.81
CA LYS A 88 12.84 38.67 9.97
C LYS A 88 12.25 39.90 10.65
N GLY A 89 11.51 39.68 11.70
CA GLY A 89 10.86 40.73 12.45
C GLY A 89 11.78 41.39 13.44
#